data_6779609a9eb106921242d540740180f0
#
_entry.id   6779609a9eb106921242d540740180f0
#
_cell.length_a   1.000
_cell.length_b   1.000
_cell.length_c   1.000
_cell.angle_alpha   90.00
_cell.angle_beta   90.00
_cell.angle_gamma   90.00
#
_symmetry.space_group_name_H-M   'P 1'
#
loop_
_entity.id
_entity.type
_entity.pdbx_description
1 polymer ?
#
loop_
_entity_poly.entity_id
_entity_poly.type
_entity_poly.pdbx_seq_one_letter_code
_entity_poly.pdbx_strand_id
1 'polypeptide(L)'
;MPLDLLIVDDSAAIRKILQRVLHQAEVPLGSVYEAGDGVEALAILKEKTVQLIFSDINMPNMDGIQFLTQLKANEAWKQVPVVMITTEGSQAKVLEAAQLGASGYLKKPFTPDQIKDKIAGLI
;
A
#
# COMPACT_ATOMS: atom_id res chain seq x y z
N MET A 1 -10.46 16.65 -0.90
CA MET A 1 -10.17 16.10 0.46
C MET A 1 -8.79 15.44 0.46
N PRO A 2 -7.88 15.84 1.37
CA PRO A 2 -6.57 15.18 1.46
C PRO A 2 -6.73 13.73 1.89
N LEU A 3 -5.84 12.89 1.37
CA LEU A 3 -5.81 11.47 1.69
C LEU A 3 -4.77 11.18 2.77
N ASP A 4 -5.18 10.46 3.79
CA ASP A 4 -4.25 9.92 4.78
C ASP A 4 -3.83 8.53 4.30
N LEU A 5 -2.53 8.34 4.13
CA LEU A 5 -1.96 7.14 3.53
C LEU A 5 -1.05 6.39 4.49
N LEU A 6 -0.98 5.09 4.29
CA LEU A 6 0.05 4.25 4.91
C LEU A 6 0.88 3.62 3.78
N ILE A 7 2.18 3.78 3.84
CA ILE A 7 3.11 3.18 2.88
C ILE A 7 3.94 2.15 3.64
N VAL A 8 3.88 0.91 3.17
CA VAL A 8 4.56 -0.23 3.81
C VAL A 8 5.57 -0.80 2.83
N ASP A 9 6.85 -0.63 3.14
CA ASP A 9 7.96 -1.13 2.32
C ASP A 9 9.20 -1.15 3.20
N ASP A 10 10.00 -2.21 3.14
CA ASP A 10 11.21 -2.31 3.94
C ASP A 10 12.33 -1.38 3.47
N SER A 11 12.19 -0.80 2.28
CA SER A 11 13.14 0.19 1.75
C SER A 11 12.65 1.61 2.02
N ALA A 12 13.36 2.34 2.87
CA ALA A 12 13.05 3.75 3.12
C ALA A 12 13.18 4.59 1.84
N ALA A 13 14.10 4.22 0.94
CA ALA A 13 14.28 4.90 -0.34
C ALA A 13 13.03 4.76 -1.21
N ILE A 14 12.45 3.56 -1.27
CA ILE A 14 11.23 3.33 -2.06
C ILE A 14 10.05 4.09 -1.46
N ARG A 15 9.93 4.14 -0.12
CA ARG A 15 8.87 4.91 0.52
C ARG A 15 8.95 6.40 0.15
N LYS A 16 10.17 6.95 0.08
CA LYS A 16 10.36 8.36 -0.32
C LYS A 16 10.07 8.57 -1.80
N ILE A 17 10.47 7.62 -2.65
CA ILE A 17 10.18 7.69 -4.09
C ILE A 17 8.66 7.68 -4.32
N LEU A 18 7.94 6.82 -3.63
CA LEU A 18 6.49 6.74 -3.76
C LEU A 18 5.82 8.06 -3.34
N GLN A 19 6.27 8.66 -2.23
CA GLN A 19 5.74 9.96 -1.80
C GLN A 19 6.00 11.05 -2.84
N ARG A 20 7.20 11.05 -3.44
CA ARG A 20 7.53 12.00 -4.49
C ARG A 20 6.65 11.81 -5.72
N VAL A 21 6.43 10.56 -6.13
CA VAL A 21 5.59 10.24 -7.28
C VAL A 21 4.13 10.64 -7.02
N LEU A 22 3.64 10.42 -5.82
CA LEU A 22 2.29 10.87 -5.42
C LEU A 22 2.16 12.38 -5.51
N HIS A 23 3.19 13.10 -5.08
CA HIS A 23 3.22 14.55 -5.16
C HIS A 23 3.23 15.02 -6.62
N GLN A 24 4.02 14.37 -7.48
CA GLN A 24 4.08 14.66 -8.91
C GLN A 24 2.74 14.36 -9.61
N ALA A 25 2.01 13.38 -9.12
CA ALA A 25 0.69 13.03 -9.64
C ALA A 25 -0.40 13.99 -9.15
N GLU A 26 -0.03 14.98 -8.34
CA GLU A 26 -0.95 15.98 -7.80
C GLU A 26 -2.05 15.38 -6.93
N VAL A 27 -1.75 14.27 -6.25
CA VAL A 27 -2.67 13.66 -5.30
C VAL A 27 -2.70 14.50 -4.03
N PRO A 28 -3.85 14.97 -3.59
CA PRO A 28 -3.92 15.75 -2.36
C PRO A 28 -3.65 14.85 -1.15
N LEU A 29 -2.49 15.04 -0.51
CA LEU A 29 -2.06 14.22 0.61
C LEU A 29 -2.34 14.91 1.95
N GLY A 30 -2.92 14.15 2.88
CA GLY A 30 -3.00 14.53 4.28
C GLY A 30 -1.79 13.99 5.01
N SER A 31 -1.99 13.15 6.02
CA SER A 31 -0.89 12.51 6.73
C SER A 31 -0.39 11.29 5.96
N VAL A 32 0.92 11.14 5.88
CA VAL A 32 1.55 9.97 5.24
C VAL A 32 2.33 9.23 6.32
N TYR A 33 1.90 8.02 6.62
CA TYR A 33 2.55 7.15 7.59
C TYR A 33 3.42 6.14 6.86
N GLU A 34 4.54 5.75 7.47
CA GLU A 34 5.49 4.81 6.87
C GLU A 34 5.74 3.65 7.82
N ALA A 35 5.82 2.46 7.25
CA ALA A 35 6.15 1.25 7.99
C ALA A 35 7.16 0.42 7.19
N GLY A 36 8.06 -0.25 7.88
CA GLY A 36 9.09 -1.08 7.26
C GLY A 36 8.65 -2.53 7.04
N ASP A 37 7.55 -2.95 7.65
CA ASP A 37 7.00 -4.29 7.48
C ASP A 37 5.54 -4.32 7.94
N GLY A 38 4.91 -5.48 7.82
CA GLY A 38 3.51 -5.64 8.21
C GLY A 38 3.26 -5.47 9.70
N VAL A 39 4.22 -5.82 10.53
CA VAL A 39 4.08 -5.69 12.00
C VAL A 39 4.00 -4.21 12.38
N GLU A 40 4.91 -3.40 11.86
CA GLU A 40 4.90 -1.95 12.08
C GLU A 40 3.62 -1.32 11.53
N ALA A 41 3.20 -1.77 10.36
CA ALA A 41 1.98 -1.26 9.73
C ALA A 41 0.74 -1.51 10.58
N LEU A 42 0.61 -2.70 11.14
CA LEU A 42 -0.52 -3.02 12.02
C LEU A 42 -0.50 -2.17 13.28
N ALA A 43 0.69 -1.89 13.83
CA ALA A 43 0.82 -1.03 15.00
C ALA A 43 0.34 0.40 14.70
N ILE A 44 0.66 0.90 13.51
CA ILE A 44 0.20 2.24 13.08
C ILE A 44 -1.32 2.25 12.94
N LEU A 45 -1.90 1.23 12.34
CA LEU A 45 -3.35 1.16 12.10
C LEU A 45 -4.16 1.09 13.38
N LYS A 46 -3.58 0.60 14.46
CA LYS A 46 -4.25 0.59 15.77
C LYS A 46 -4.45 1.99 16.32
N GLU A 47 -3.63 2.95 15.91
CA GLU A 47 -3.65 4.31 16.43
C GLU A 47 -4.09 5.35 15.41
N LYS A 48 -3.97 5.07 14.13
CA LYS A 48 -4.23 6.04 13.05
C LYS A 48 -5.21 5.47 12.04
N THR A 49 -6.08 6.34 11.55
CA THR A 49 -7.02 5.98 10.48
C THR A 49 -6.45 6.43 9.15
N VAL A 50 -6.44 5.53 8.16
CA VAL A 50 -5.98 5.85 6.81
C VAL A 50 -7.03 5.48 5.78
N GLN A 51 -6.99 6.13 4.64
CA GLN A 51 -7.95 5.93 3.55
C GLN A 51 -7.40 5.08 2.42
N LEU A 52 -6.09 4.85 2.40
CA LEU A 52 -5.44 4.08 1.34
C LEU A 52 -4.12 3.52 1.87
N ILE A 53 -3.82 2.29 1.49
CA ILE A 53 -2.57 1.62 1.87
C ILE A 53 -1.85 1.20 0.61
N PHE A 54 -0.56 1.52 0.52
CA PHE A 54 0.36 0.95 -0.45
C PHE A 54 1.29 -0.01 0.29
N SER A 55 1.37 -1.25 -0.15
CA SER A 55 2.20 -2.25 0.52
C SER A 55 3.05 -3.03 -0.47
N ASP A 56 4.35 -3.13 -0.18
CA ASP A 56 5.22 -4.07 -0.86
C ASP A 56 4.78 -5.49 -0.50
N ILE A 57 5.13 -6.45 -1.33
CA ILE A 57 4.84 -7.86 -1.09
C ILE A 57 5.94 -8.52 -0.27
N ASN A 58 7.21 -8.29 -0.64
CA ASN A 58 8.35 -8.96 0.01
C ASN A 58 8.95 -8.07 1.10
N MET A 59 8.71 -8.41 2.35
CA MET A 59 9.19 -7.67 3.51
C MET A 59 9.59 -8.66 4.62
N PRO A 60 10.53 -8.27 5.51
CA PRO A 60 10.87 -9.13 6.65
C PRO A 60 9.74 -9.15 7.69
N ASN A 61 9.80 -10.07 8.61
CA ASN A 61 8.91 -10.24 9.76
C ASN A 61 7.46 -10.57 9.36
N MET A 62 6.81 -9.71 8.59
CA MET A 62 5.48 -9.97 8.04
C MET A 62 5.46 -9.40 6.63
N ASP A 63 5.29 -10.25 5.63
CA ASP A 63 5.25 -9.83 4.24
C ASP A 63 3.89 -9.22 3.86
N GLY A 64 3.78 -8.71 2.62
CA GLY A 64 2.57 -8.04 2.16
C GLY A 64 1.34 -8.95 2.10
N ILE A 65 1.52 -10.23 1.81
CA ILE A 65 0.41 -11.19 1.76
C ILE A 65 -0.12 -11.45 3.16
N GLN A 66 0.78 -11.67 4.13
CA GLN A 66 0.42 -11.87 5.52
C GLN A 66 -0.27 -10.62 6.09
N PHE A 67 0.28 -9.45 5.76
CA PHE A 67 -0.30 -8.18 6.18
C PHE A 67 -1.71 -8.01 5.63
N LEU A 68 -1.90 -8.28 4.34
CA LEU A 68 -3.21 -8.18 3.68
C LEU A 68 -4.21 -9.14 4.33
N THR A 69 -3.77 -10.35 4.66
CA THR A 69 -4.61 -11.35 5.33
C THR A 69 -5.12 -10.80 6.67
N GLN A 70 -4.23 -10.19 7.45
CA GLN A 70 -4.59 -9.59 8.74
C GLN A 70 -5.57 -8.42 8.56
N LEU A 71 -5.36 -7.59 7.55
CA LEU A 71 -6.25 -6.46 7.27
C LEU A 71 -7.66 -6.94 6.95
N LYS A 72 -7.78 -7.93 6.09
CA LYS A 72 -9.09 -8.43 5.63
C LYS A 72 -9.83 -9.20 6.70
N ALA A 73 -9.12 -9.70 7.70
CA ALA A 73 -9.71 -10.39 8.85
C ALA A 73 -10.19 -9.41 9.93
N ASN A 74 -9.87 -8.12 9.83
CA ASN A 74 -10.21 -7.13 10.85
C ASN A 74 -11.35 -6.24 10.37
N GLU A 75 -12.44 -6.20 11.11
CA GLU A 75 -13.63 -5.42 10.76
C GLU A 75 -13.34 -3.93 10.62
N ALA A 76 -12.40 -3.39 11.41
CA ALA A 76 -12.06 -1.97 11.36
C ALA A 76 -11.27 -1.60 10.10
N TRP A 77 -10.57 -2.56 9.47
CA TRP A 77 -9.64 -2.29 8.38
C TRP A 77 -10.01 -2.91 7.04
N LYS A 78 -10.89 -3.89 7.02
CA LYS A 78 -11.16 -4.68 5.80
C LYS A 78 -11.69 -3.84 4.64
N GLN A 79 -12.25 -2.67 4.90
CA GLN A 79 -12.78 -1.78 3.87
C GLN A 79 -11.73 -0.84 3.27
N VAL A 80 -10.57 -0.72 3.91
CA VAL A 80 -9.52 0.19 3.43
C VAL A 80 -8.91 -0.39 2.15
N PRO A 81 -8.89 0.37 1.04
CA PRO A 81 -8.26 -0.11 -0.19
C PRO A 81 -6.76 -0.31 -0.01
N VAL A 82 -6.26 -1.43 -0.55
CA VAL A 82 -4.83 -1.77 -0.50
C VAL A 82 -4.33 -1.97 -1.92
N VAL A 83 -3.32 -1.20 -2.29
CA VAL A 83 -2.62 -1.36 -3.57
C VAL A 83 -1.29 -2.03 -3.27
N MET A 84 -1.10 -3.23 -3.84
CA MET A 84 0.15 -3.96 -3.69
C MET A 84 1.20 -3.39 -4.65
N ILE A 85 2.44 -3.30 -4.19
CA ILE A 85 3.55 -2.85 -5.03
C ILE A 85 4.46 -4.05 -5.23
N THR A 86 4.81 -4.35 -6.47
CA THR A 86 5.51 -5.58 -6.81
C THR A 86 6.63 -5.33 -7.81
N THR A 87 7.58 -6.26 -7.85
CA THR A 87 8.62 -6.29 -8.88
C THR A 87 8.26 -7.38 -9.90
N GLU A 88 8.98 -7.41 -11.01
CA GLU A 88 8.84 -8.48 -11.99
C GLU A 88 9.09 -9.84 -11.35
N GLY A 89 8.33 -10.86 -11.76
CA GLY A 89 8.48 -12.20 -11.24
C GLY A 89 7.58 -12.52 -10.06
N SER A 90 6.80 -11.55 -9.58
CA SER A 90 5.91 -11.75 -8.42
C SER A 90 4.47 -12.08 -8.81
N GLN A 91 4.23 -12.57 -10.02
CA GLN A 91 2.87 -12.80 -10.54
C GLN A 91 2.04 -13.73 -9.66
N ALA A 92 2.62 -14.80 -9.15
CA ALA A 92 1.91 -15.74 -8.28
C ALA A 92 1.42 -15.05 -7.01
N LYS A 93 2.24 -14.18 -6.42
CA LYS A 93 1.87 -13.43 -5.21
C LYS A 93 0.85 -12.33 -5.50
N VAL A 94 0.92 -11.71 -6.68
CA VAL A 94 -0.07 -10.72 -7.11
C VAL A 94 -1.44 -11.38 -7.24
N LEU A 95 -1.50 -12.57 -7.81
CA LEU A 95 -2.75 -13.32 -7.95
C LEU A 95 -3.30 -13.71 -6.57
N GLU A 96 -2.43 -14.16 -5.68
CA GLU A 96 -2.81 -14.48 -4.31
C GLU A 96 -3.37 -13.27 -3.58
N ALA A 97 -2.73 -12.12 -3.72
CA ALA A 97 -3.19 -10.86 -3.14
C ALA A 97 -4.57 -10.47 -3.69
N ALA A 98 -4.78 -10.62 -4.98
CA ALA A 98 -6.07 -10.34 -5.60
C ALA A 98 -7.17 -11.23 -5.03
N GLN A 99 -6.88 -12.49 -4.81
CA GLN A 99 -7.82 -13.43 -4.21
C GLN A 99 -8.14 -13.09 -2.75
N LEU A 100 -7.19 -12.48 -2.04
CA LEU A 100 -7.37 -12.02 -0.67
C LEU A 100 -8.08 -10.67 -0.57
N GLY A 101 -8.34 -10.02 -1.69
CA GLY A 101 -9.10 -8.78 -1.71
C GLY A 101 -8.29 -7.51 -1.87
N ALA A 102 -7.05 -7.58 -2.38
CA ALA A 102 -6.30 -6.39 -2.73
C ALA A 102 -7.06 -5.61 -3.80
N SER A 103 -7.05 -4.28 -3.69
CA SER A 103 -7.79 -3.39 -4.60
C SER A 103 -7.09 -3.19 -5.92
N GLY A 104 -5.80 -3.45 -5.98
CA GLY A 104 -5.01 -3.32 -7.20
C GLY A 104 -3.54 -3.57 -6.93
N TYR A 105 -2.72 -3.40 -7.96
CA TYR A 105 -1.28 -3.51 -7.81
C TYR A 105 -0.58 -2.54 -8.76
N LEU A 106 0.66 -2.20 -8.39
CA LEU A 106 1.56 -1.39 -9.22
C LEU A 106 2.88 -2.13 -9.33
N LYS A 107 3.46 -2.12 -10.52
CA LYS A 107 4.74 -2.76 -10.78
C LYS A 107 5.86 -1.72 -10.65
N LYS A 108 6.93 -2.06 -9.96
CA LYS A 108 8.11 -1.22 -9.87
C LYS A 108 8.93 -1.33 -11.16
N PRO A 109 9.46 -0.25 -11.72
CA PRO A 109 9.20 1.15 -11.34
C PRO A 109 7.83 1.62 -11.82
N PHE A 110 7.22 2.53 -11.08
CA PHE A 110 5.91 3.07 -11.41
C PHE A 110 6.03 4.56 -11.76
N THR A 111 5.06 5.07 -12.53
CA THR A 111 5.02 6.46 -12.96
C THR A 111 3.90 7.23 -12.23
N PRO A 112 3.97 8.58 -12.21
CA PRO A 112 2.87 9.36 -11.64
C PRO A 112 1.51 9.06 -12.28
N ASP A 113 1.47 8.85 -13.59
CA ASP A 113 0.23 8.54 -14.29
C ASP A 113 -0.36 7.21 -13.85
N GLN A 114 0.47 6.19 -13.66
CA GLN A 114 0.02 4.88 -13.19
C GLN A 114 -0.58 4.97 -11.79
N ILE A 115 0.04 5.72 -10.90
CA ILE A 115 -0.47 5.92 -9.54
C ILE A 115 -1.78 6.70 -9.56
N LYS A 116 -1.84 7.76 -10.35
CA LYS A 116 -3.03 8.59 -10.46
C LYS A 116 -4.23 7.76 -10.94
N ASP A 117 -4.02 6.93 -11.95
CA ASP A 117 -5.07 6.06 -12.48
C ASP A 117 -5.56 5.05 -11.43
N LYS A 118 -4.63 4.47 -10.66
CA LYS A 118 -5.00 3.52 -9.61
C LYS A 118 -5.82 4.18 -8.52
N ILE A 119 -5.41 5.35 -8.06
CA ILE A 119 -6.12 6.06 -7.00
C ILE A 119 -7.50 6.52 -7.48
N ALA A 120 -7.60 7.00 -8.70
CA ALA A 120 -8.87 7.46 -9.27
C ALA A 120 -9.93 6.36 -9.28
N GLY A 121 -9.53 5.12 -9.45
CA GLY A 121 -10.45 3.99 -9.42
C GLY A 121 -10.87 3.54 -8.02
N LEU A 122 -10.19 4.03 -6.98
CA LEU A 122 -10.40 3.58 -5.60
C LEU A 122 -11.10 4.62 -4.72
N ILE A 123 -11.14 5.86 -5.16
CA ILE A 123 -11.76 6.96 -4.41
C ILE A 123 -12.69 7.83 -5.32
#